data_8ef11f00fa91f3802c49852e9f3587f3
#
_entry.id   8ef11f00fa91f3802c49852e9f3587f3
#
_cell.length_a   1.000
_cell.length_b   1.000
_cell.length_c   1.000
_cell.angle_alpha   90.00
_cell.angle_beta   90.00
_cell.angle_gamma   90.00
#
_symmetry.space_group_name_H-M   'P 1'
#
loop_
_entity.id
_entity.type
_entity.pdbx_description
1 polymer ?
#
loop_
_entity_poly.entity_id
_entity_poly.type
_entity_poly.pdbx_seq_one_letter_code
_entity_poly.pdbx_strand_id
1 'polypeptide(L)'
;MNLPTPPTRNGVGPSTVGLPGGNWLAVIDFFAERFPTVERAVWLQRMRDGLVLDEQALPVPPDAAYRPHTRLFYYRHLPVEPRIPFEAPILYQDTHLVVVDKPHFLPTLPAGRFVQETLLVRLKQTLGLDTLAPLHRLDRETAGVSLFAIQPQERAAYHALFKQRAVHKQYEAIAPWRGDLPDVYRSQIVPGEPFFRYKET
;
A
#
# COMPACT_ATOMS: atom_id res chain seq x y z
N MET A 1 7.74 -7.59 -22.11
CA MET A 1 6.28 -7.86 -22.06
C MET A 1 5.82 -7.49 -20.67
N ASN A 2 4.82 -6.59 -20.54
CA ASN A 2 4.18 -6.35 -19.25
C ASN A 2 3.34 -7.58 -18.90
N LEU A 3 3.73 -8.30 -17.86
CA LEU A 3 2.91 -9.39 -17.33
C LEU A 3 1.56 -8.84 -16.85
N PRO A 4 0.46 -9.55 -17.08
CA PRO A 4 -0.86 -9.12 -16.64
C PRO A 4 -0.86 -8.99 -15.12
N THR A 5 -1.18 -7.82 -14.63
CA THR A 5 -1.45 -7.65 -13.18
C THR A 5 -2.83 -8.22 -12.90
N PRO A 6 -2.98 -9.16 -11.95
CA PRO A 6 -4.29 -9.69 -11.61
C PRO A 6 -5.25 -8.57 -11.16
N PRO A 7 -6.58 -8.72 -11.39
CA PRO A 7 -7.56 -7.69 -11.09
C PRO A 7 -7.62 -7.34 -9.62
N THR A 8 -8.17 -6.17 -9.31
CA THR A 8 -8.51 -5.82 -7.93
C THR A 8 -9.69 -6.68 -7.44
N ARG A 9 -9.69 -7.03 -6.15
CA ARG A 9 -10.83 -7.65 -5.47
C ARG A 9 -11.34 -6.68 -4.40
N ASN A 10 -12.57 -6.22 -4.53
CA ASN A 10 -13.17 -5.22 -3.65
C ASN A 10 -12.29 -3.97 -3.49
N GLY A 11 -11.73 -3.45 -4.58
CA GLY A 11 -10.85 -2.29 -4.59
C GLY A 11 -9.41 -2.56 -4.11
N VAL A 12 -9.10 -3.77 -3.64
CA VAL A 12 -7.76 -4.17 -3.18
C VAL A 12 -7.01 -4.89 -4.29
N GLY A 13 -5.88 -4.34 -4.70
CA GLY A 13 -4.96 -5.02 -5.62
C GLY A 13 -4.16 -6.13 -4.91
N PRO A 14 -3.65 -7.10 -5.67
CA PRO A 14 -2.81 -8.15 -5.11
C PRO A 14 -1.48 -7.60 -4.63
N SER A 15 -0.96 -8.17 -3.56
CA SER A 15 0.43 -8.03 -3.15
C SER A 15 1.31 -8.92 -4.02
N THR A 16 2.57 -8.55 -4.19
CA THR A 16 3.53 -9.29 -5.02
C THR A 16 4.68 -9.80 -4.17
N VAL A 17 5.13 -11.01 -4.45
CA VAL A 17 6.35 -11.57 -3.87
C VAL A 17 7.17 -12.28 -4.95
N GLY A 18 8.46 -11.95 -5.01
CA GLY A 18 9.43 -12.69 -5.82
C GLY A 18 9.91 -13.93 -5.05
N LEU A 19 10.08 -15.04 -5.73
CA LEU A 19 10.63 -16.27 -5.20
C LEU A 19 12.15 -16.27 -5.44
N PRO A 20 12.98 -16.08 -4.40
CA PRO A 20 14.44 -16.07 -4.55
C PRO A 20 14.99 -17.48 -4.83
N GLY A 21 16.28 -17.58 -5.13
CA GLY A 21 16.99 -18.87 -5.07
C GLY A 21 16.93 -19.43 -3.65
N GLY A 22 16.68 -20.74 -3.51
CA GLY A 22 16.58 -21.42 -2.20
C GLY A 22 16.17 -22.87 -2.34
N ASN A 23 16.15 -23.59 -1.22
CA ASN A 23 15.96 -25.04 -1.17
C ASN A 23 14.56 -25.46 -0.65
N TRP A 24 13.56 -24.58 -0.77
CA TRP A 24 12.20 -24.97 -0.41
C TRP A 24 11.65 -25.98 -1.42
N LEU A 25 10.95 -27.00 -0.92
CA LEU A 25 10.32 -28.00 -1.79
C LEU A 25 8.98 -27.49 -2.35
N ALA A 26 8.22 -26.77 -1.56
CA ALA A 26 6.91 -26.24 -1.93
C ALA A 26 6.81 -24.73 -1.68
N VAL A 27 5.92 -24.07 -2.42
CA VAL A 27 5.61 -22.64 -2.26
C VAL A 27 5.17 -22.31 -0.84
N ILE A 28 4.41 -23.21 -0.21
CA ILE A 28 3.92 -23.04 1.15
C ILE A 28 5.05 -23.00 2.19
N ASP A 29 6.15 -23.71 1.96
CA ASP A 29 7.30 -23.72 2.87
C ASP A 29 8.01 -22.37 2.85
N PHE A 30 8.21 -21.81 1.65
CA PHE A 30 8.71 -20.44 1.47
C PHE A 30 7.79 -19.40 2.13
N PHE A 31 6.48 -19.52 1.96
CA PHE A 31 5.54 -18.55 2.55
C PHE A 31 5.56 -18.58 4.07
N ALA A 32 5.62 -19.77 4.68
CA ALA A 32 5.69 -19.92 6.12
C ALA A 32 6.96 -19.28 6.72
N GLU A 33 8.08 -19.40 6.02
CA GLU A 33 9.36 -18.80 6.44
C GLU A 33 9.38 -17.28 6.17
N ARG A 34 8.93 -16.86 4.99
CA ARG A 34 8.99 -15.45 4.56
C ARG A 34 8.03 -14.55 5.31
N PHE A 35 6.91 -15.09 5.77
CA PHE A 35 5.84 -14.36 6.46
C PHE A 35 5.51 -15.02 7.83
N PRO A 36 6.42 -14.97 8.79
CA PRO A 36 6.29 -15.70 10.06
C PRO A 36 5.10 -15.26 10.92
N THR A 37 4.54 -14.06 10.64
CA THR A 37 3.35 -13.54 11.32
C THR A 37 2.03 -14.09 10.76
N VAL A 38 2.08 -14.86 9.66
CA VAL A 38 0.90 -15.47 9.05
C VAL A 38 1.03 -16.99 9.17
N GLU A 39 0.10 -17.60 9.87
CA GLU A 39 0.11 -19.05 10.07
C GLU A 39 0.08 -19.84 8.75
N ARG A 40 0.79 -20.96 8.69
CA ARG A 40 0.83 -21.85 7.53
C ARG A 40 -0.58 -22.26 7.07
N ALA A 41 -1.48 -22.53 8.01
CA ALA A 41 -2.87 -22.90 7.71
C ALA A 41 -3.62 -21.80 6.95
N VAL A 42 -3.36 -20.53 7.28
CA VAL A 42 -3.96 -19.36 6.59
C VAL A 42 -3.47 -19.28 5.15
N TRP A 43 -2.19 -19.55 4.90
CA TRP A 43 -1.65 -19.60 3.54
C TRP A 43 -2.25 -20.74 2.73
N LEU A 44 -2.34 -21.94 3.31
CA LEU A 44 -2.98 -23.08 2.65
C LEU A 44 -4.45 -22.78 2.29
N GLN A 45 -5.17 -22.12 3.19
CA GLN A 45 -6.55 -21.72 2.91
C GLN A 45 -6.61 -20.69 1.77
N ARG A 46 -5.75 -19.67 1.77
CA ARG A 46 -5.66 -18.70 0.67
C ARG A 46 -5.37 -19.38 -0.68
N MET A 47 -4.51 -20.39 -0.71
CA MET A 47 -4.22 -21.15 -1.93
C MET A 47 -5.45 -21.93 -2.41
N ARG A 48 -6.18 -22.58 -1.51
CA ARG A 48 -7.46 -23.28 -1.83
C ARG A 48 -8.52 -22.32 -2.36
N ASP A 49 -8.59 -21.12 -1.80
CA ASP A 49 -9.55 -20.06 -2.19
C ASP A 49 -9.15 -19.33 -3.48
N GLY A 50 -8.06 -19.73 -4.14
CA GLY A 50 -7.53 -19.06 -5.33
C GLY A 50 -7.10 -17.61 -5.08
N LEU A 51 -6.60 -17.32 -3.87
CA LEU A 51 -6.09 -16.01 -3.47
C LEU A 51 -4.59 -15.88 -3.66
N VAL A 52 -3.91 -16.93 -4.09
CA VAL A 52 -2.51 -16.94 -4.50
C VAL A 52 -2.45 -17.28 -5.98
N LEU A 53 -1.81 -16.43 -6.78
CA LEU A 53 -1.79 -16.54 -8.23
C LEU A 53 -0.34 -16.51 -8.74
N ASP A 54 -0.09 -17.17 -9.85
CA ASP A 54 1.18 -17.13 -10.57
C ASP A 54 1.29 -15.89 -11.50
N GLU A 55 2.34 -15.84 -12.30
CA GLU A 55 2.62 -14.76 -13.26
C GLU A 55 1.59 -14.69 -14.41
N GLN A 56 0.86 -15.75 -14.65
CA GLN A 56 -0.22 -15.84 -15.62
C GLN A 56 -1.60 -15.56 -15.03
N ALA A 57 -1.63 -15.14 -13.74
CA ALA A 57 -2.84 -14.95 -12.95
C ALA A 57 -3.66 -16.24 -12.74
N LEU A 58 -3.02 -17.42 -12.81
CA LEU A 58 -3.63 -18.70 -12.50
C LEU A 58 -3.47 -19.06 -11.02
N PRO A 59 -4.47 -19.72 -10.41
CA PRO A 59 -4.38 -20.13 -9.01
C PRO A 59 -3.23 -21.10 -8.75
N VAL A 60 -2.46 -20.85 -7.69
CA VAL A 60 -1.37 -21.71 -7.22
C VAL A 60 -1.94 -22.71 -6.21
N PRO A 61 -1.92 -24.03 -6.48
CA PRO A 61 -2.47 -25.02 -5.57
C PRO A 61 -1.61 -25.19 -4.31
N PRO A 62 -2.19 -25.75 -3.20
CA PRO A 62 -1.50 -25.92 -1.93
C PRO A 62 -0.22 -26.77 -1.98
N ASP A 63 -0.14 -27.70 -2.93
CA ASP A 63 0.97 -28.63 -3.16
C ASP A 63 1.94 -28.15 -4.26
N ALA A 64 1.81 -26.91 -4.71
CA ALA A 64 2.66 -26.34 -5.75
C ALA A 64 4.13 -26.44 -5.40
N ALA A 65 4.94 -27.04 -6.28
CA ALA A 65 6.39 -27.10 -6.15
C ALA A 65 6.99 -25.68 -6.18
N TYR A 66 8.03 -25.46 -5.38
CA TYR A 66 8.75 -24.20 -5.38
C TYR A 66 9.53 -24.02 -6.70
N ARG A 67 9.40 -22.86 -7.31
CA ARG A 67 10.12 -22.49 -8.53
C ARG A 67 10.85 -21.16 -8.29
N PRO A 68 12.18 -21.16 -8.12
CA PRO A 68 12.94 -19.94 -7.91
C PRO A 68 12.86 -18.99 -9.13
N HIS A 69 13.11 -17.72 -8.87
CA HIS A 69 13.12 -16.65 -9.88
C HIS A 69 11.78 -16.41 -10.59
N THR A 70 10.68 -16.87 -10.00
CA THR A 70 9.32 -16.56 -10.42
C THR A 70 8.69 -15.53 -9.48
N ARG A 71 7.54 -15.01 -9.87
CA ARG A 71 6.76 -14.05 -9.08
C ARG A 71 5.39 -14.63 -8.78
N LEU A 72 4.93 -14.42 -7.56
CA LEU A 72 3.57 -14.74 -7.17
C LEU A 72 2.83 -13.48 -6.76
N PHE A 73 1.52 -13.50 -6.98
CA PHE A 73 0.58 -12.51 -6.49
C PHE A 73 -0.27 -13.14 -5.40
N TYR A 74 -0.64 -12.37 -4.39
CA TYR A 74 -1.54 -12.86 -3.36
C TYR A 74 -2.45 -11.75 -2.83
N TYR A 75 -3.71 -12.11 -2.58
CA TYR A 75 -4.64 -11.20 -1.95
C TYR A 75 -4.58 -11.34 -0.44
N ARG A 76 -4.47 -10.19 0.22
CA ARG A 76 -4.59 -10.14 1.68
C ARG A 76 -6.07 -10.11 2.03
N HIS A 77 -6.46 -10.97 2.93
CA HIS A 77 -7.79 -10.99 3.49
C HIS A 77 -7.67 -10.92 5.01
N LEU A 78 -8.38 -9.99 5.62
CA LEU A 78 -8.54 -9.91 7.06
C LEU A 78 -10.00 -10.22 7.38
N PRO A 79 -10.27 -11.16 8.28
CA PRO A 79 -11.64 -11.60 8.56
C PRO A 79 -12.50 -10.48 9.17
N VAL A 80 -11.89 -9.56 9.90
CA VAL A 80 -12.57 -8.40 10.49
C VAL A 80 -11.64 -7.20 10.47
N GLU A 81 -12.06 -6.12 9.83
CA GLU A 81 -11.44 -4.80 9.94
C GLU A 81 -12.44 -3.86 10.63
N PRO A 82 -12.10 -3.29 11.79
CA PRO A 82 -12.97 -2.31 12.42
C PRO A 82 -13.11 -1.09 11.48
N ARG A 83 -14.36 -0.72 11.23
CA ARG A 83 -14.63 0.47 10.41
C ARG A 83 -14.09 1.72 11.10
N ILE A 84 -13.37 2.53 10.34
CA ILE A 84 -12.91 3.84 10.78
C ILE A 84 -14.04 4.84 10.51
N PRO A 85 -14.64 5.46 11.56
CA PRO A 85 -15.93 6.16 11.46
C PRO A 85 -15.81 7.58 10.88
N PHE A 86 -14.72 7.89 10.20
CA PHE A 86 -14.47 9.20 9.62
C PHE A 86 -14.65 9.16 8.12
N GLU A 87 -15.36 10.14 7.58
CA GLU A 87 -15.55 10.31 6.14
C GLU A 87 -14.35 11.05 5.53
N ALA A 88 -14.14 10.86 4.23
CA ALA A 88 -13.08 11.48 3.45
C ALA A 88 -13.73 12.25 2.28
N PRO A 89 -14.17 13.52 2.49
CA PRO A 89 -14.86 14.28 1.46
C PRO A 89 -13.97 14.54 0.26
N ILE A 90 -14.55 14.41 -0.93
CA ILE A 90 -13.90 14.79 -2.19
C ILE A 90 -13.92 16.31 -2.30
N LEU A 91 -12.73 16.92 -2.38
CA LEU A 91 -12.56 18.36 -2.53
C LEU A 91 -12.59 18.80 -3.98
N TYR A 92 -12.11 17.93 -4.89
CA TYR A 92 -12.07 18.16 -6.32
C TYR A 92 -12.01 16.84 -7.08
N GLN A 93 -12.64 16.79 -8.24
CA GLN A 93 -12.54 15.67 -9.17
C GLN A 93 -12.71 16.16 -10.61
N ASP A 94 -11.85 15.64 -11.50
CA ASP A 94 -12.00 15.78 -12.94
C ASP A 94 -11.72 14.43 -13.63
N THR A 95 -11.33 14.43 -14.91
CA THR A 95 -10.99 13.22 -15.66
C THR A 95 -9.58 12.68 -15.38
N HIS A 96 -8.75 13.44 -14.65
CA HIS A 96 -7.33 13.19 -14.39
C HIS A 96 -7.05 12.90 -12.92
N LEU A 97 -7.67 13.69 -12.03
CA LEU A 97 -7.36 13.74 -10.61
C LEU A 97 -8.59 13.57 -9.72
N VAL A 98 -8.37 12.97 -8.57
CA VAL A 98 -9.25 13.05 -7.39
C VAL A 98 -8.46 13.68 -6.26
N VAL A 99 -8.99 14.73 -5.65
CA VAL A 99 -8.42 15.40 -4.48
C VAL A 99 -9.38 15.22 -3.30
N VAL A 100 -8.85 14.76 -2.18
CA VAL A 100 -9.64 14.32 -1.03
C VAL A 100 -9.08 14.92 0.25
N ASP A 101 -9.94 15.27 1.18
CA ASP A 101 -9.55 15.56 2.56
C ASP A 101 -9.46 14.23 3.34
N LYS A 102 -8.24 13.76 3.57
CA LYS A 102 -8.01 12.52 4.32
C LYS A 102 -8.22 12.78 5.82
N PRO A 103 -9.12 12.08 6.49
CA PRO A 103 -9.27 12.22 7.93
C PRO A 103 -8.08 11.64 8.69
N HIS A 104 -7.94 12.03 9.98
CA HIS A 104 -7.05 11.36 10.93
C HIS A 104 -7.41 9.86 11.03
N PHE A 105 -6.43 9.04 11.35
CA PHE A 105 -6.52 7.60 11.63
C PHE A 105 -6.91 6.71 10.46
N LEU A 106 -7.25 7.25 9.29
CA LEU A 106 -7.48 6.49 8.06
C LEU A 106 -6.15 6.31 7.31
N PRO A 107 -5.63 5.08 7.13
CA PRO A 107 -4.44 4.86 6.32
C PRO A 107 -4.69 5.26 4.86
N THR A 108 -3.67 5.79 4.18
CA THR A 108 -3.77 6.12 2.74
C THR A 108 -3.87 4.86 1.88
N LEU A 109 -3.10 3.83 2.21
CA LEU A 109 -2.91 2.60 1.42
C LEU A 109 -3.04 1.36 2.29
N PRO A 110 -3.38 0.21 1.68
CA PRO A 110 -3.36 -1.08 2.35
C PRO A 110 -2.00 -1.40 2.98
N ALA A 111 -1.92 -1.45 4.31
CA ALA A 111 -0.72 -1.78 5.06
C ALA A 111 -1.06 -2.44 6.40
N GLY A 112 -0.22 -3.41 6.82
CA GLY A 112 -0.40 -4.10 8.10
C GLY A 112 -1.80 -4.70 8.26
N ARG A 113 -2.49 -4.32 9.33
CA ARG A 113 -3.85 -4.79 9.68
C ARG A 113 -4.99 -4.06 8.94
N PHE A 114 -4.68 -3.10 8.07
CA PHE A 114 -5.67 -2.38 7.29
C PHE A 114 -5.52 -2.77 5.81
N VAL A 115 -6.57 -3.33 5.24
CA VAL A 115 -6.62 -3.74 3.83
C VAL A 115 -7.78 -3.05 3.13
N GLN A 116 -9.00 -3.20 3.66
CA GLN A 116 -10.22 -2.57 3.14
C GLN A 116 -10.39 -1.14 3.67
N GLU A 117 -10.16 -0.95 4.98
CA GLU A 117 -10.30 0.33 5.67
C GLU A 117 -9.11 1.25 5.39
N THR A 118 -8.95 1.66 4.12
CA THR A 118 -7.95 2.61 3.65
C THR A 118 -8.56 3.61 2.69
N LEU A 119 -7.97 4.80 2.61
CA LEU A 119 -8.49 5.87 1.75
C LEU A 119 -8.59 5.41 0.28
N LEU A 120 -7.52 4.79 -0.24
CA LEU A 120 -7.50 4.32 -1.64
C LEU A 120 -8.62 3.32 -1.92
N VAL A 121 -8.83 2.34 -1.04
CA VAL A 121 -9.83 1.29 -1.26
C VAL A 121 -11.23 1.86 -1.18
N ARG A 122 -11.53 2.69 -0.18
CA ARG A 122 -12.80 3.40 -0.06
C ARG A 122 -13.12 4.22 -1.30
N LEU A 123 -12.14 5.00 -1.80
CA LEU A 123 -12.33 5.81 -3.01
C LEU A 123 -12.58 4.95 -4.25
N LYS A 124 -11.83 3.86 -4.44
CA LYS A 124 -12.06 2.93 -5.55
C LYS A 124 -13.48 2.35 -5.53
N GLN A 125 -13.95 1.94 -4.36
CA GLN A 125 -15.30 1.41 -4.19
C GLN A 125 -16.38 2.46 -4.43
N THR A 126 -16.22 3.66 -3.85
CA THR A 126 -17.22 4.73 -3.95
C THR A 126 -17.31 5.30 -5.36
N LEU A 127 -16.17 5.45 -6.06
CA LEU A 127 -16.11 6.07 -7.38
C LEU A 127 -16.18 5.05 -8.54
N GLY A 128 -16.02 3.75 -8.27
CA GLY A 128 -15.92 2.74 -9.32
C GLY A 128 -14.64 2.86 -10.16
N LEU A 129 -13.56 3.43 -9.61
CA LEU A 129 -12.31 3.73 -10.31
C LEU A 129 -11.18 2.78 -9.90
N ASP A 130 -11.12 1.60 -10.49
CA ASP A 130 -10.08 0.62 -10.18
C ASP A 130 -8.65 1.08 -10.54
N THR A 131 -8.53 1.98 -11.51
CA THR A 131 -7.25 2.55 -11.91
C THR A 131 -6.71 3.60 -10.95
N LEU A 132 -7.51 4.07 -9.98
CA LEU A 132 -7.11 5.13 -9.06
C LEU A 132 -5.79 4.78 -8.33
N ALA A 133 -4.84 5.69 -8.35
CA ALA A 133 -3.54 5.52 -7.74
C ALA A 133 -3.10 6.77 -6.97
N PRO A 134 -2.55 6.64 -5.75
CA PRO A 134 -2.08 7.78 -4.97
C PRO A 134 -0.85 8.41 -5.62
N LEU A 135 -0.78 9.73 -5.61
CA LEU A 135 0.38 10.50 -6.07
C LEU A 135 1.39 10.77 -4.95
N HIS A 136 0.93 10.74 -3.73
CA HIS A 136 1.71 10.78 -2.50
C HIS A 136 0.93 10.08 -1.38
N ARG A 137 1.52 10.02 -0.21
CA ARG A 137 0.83 9.47 0.97
C ARG A 137 0.97 10.42 2.16
N LEU A 138 -0.05 10.42 3.00
CA LEU A 138 -0.04 10.92 4.36
C LEU A 138 -0.04 9.72 5.31
N ASP A 139 0.60 9.85 6.44
CA ASP A 139 0.56 8.82 7.47
C ASP A 139 -0.84 8.68 8.07
N ARG A 140 -1.10 7.58 8.75
CA ARG A 140 -2.41 7.27 9.29
C ARG A 140 -2.92 8.39 10.21
N GLU A 141 -2.05 8.91 11.04
CA GLU A 141 -2.33 9.96 12.03
C GLU A 141 -2.44 11.36 11.42
N THR A 142 -1.93 11.57 10.20
CA THR A 142 -1.94 12.87 9.53
C THR A 142 -3.22 13.02 8.70
N ALA A 143 -3.97 14.09 8.92
CA ALA A 143 -5.09 14.49 8.09
C ALA A 143 -4.67 15.47 7.00
N GLY A 144 -5.53 15.70 6.02
CA GLY A 144 -5.37 16.76 5.00
C GLY A 144 -5.40 16.28 3.57
N VAL A 145 -5.00 17.13 2.67
CA VAL A 145 -5.15 17.00 1.21
C VAL A 145 -4.35 15.81 0.68
N SER A 146 -5.04 14.88 0.03
CA SER A 146 -4.47 13.71 -0.63
C SER A 146 -4.89 13.67 -2.10
N LEU A 147 -3.92 13.45 -3.00
CA LEU A 147 -4.11 13.47 -4.44
C LEU A 147 -3.98 12.06 -5.04
N PHE A 148 -4.88 11.75 -5.96
CA PHE A 148 -4.92 10.47 -6.66
C PHE A 148 -5.03 10.71 -8.17
N ALA A 149 -4.24 9.99 -8.97
CA ALA A 149 -4.37 9.98 -10.43
C ALA A 149 -5.38 8.93 -10.87
N ILE A 150 -6.24 9.29 -11.80
CA ILE A 150 -7.22 8.40 -12.43
C ILE A 150 -6.56 7.66 -13.60
N GLN A 151 -5.79 8.37 -14.42
CA GLN A 151 -5.23 7.84 -15.66
C GLN A 151 -3.85 7.20 -15.42
N PRO A 152 -3.67 5.89 -15.72
CA PRO A 152 -2.40 5.21 -15.50
C PRO A 152 -1.21 5.83 -16.22
N GLN A 153 -1.42 6.33 -17.44
CA GLN A 153 -0.38 6.93 -18.28
C GLN A 153 0.14 8.27 -17.75
N GLU A 154 -0.62 8.96 -16.89
CA GLU A 154 -0.25 10.27 -16.35
C GLU A 154 0.50 10.19 -15.02
N ARG A 155 0.47 9.04 -14.35
CA ARG A 155 1.07 8.84 -13.01
C ARG A 155 2.53 9.26 -12.96
N ALA A 156 3.31 8.88 -13.99
CA ALA A 156 4.74 9.19 -14.03
C ALA A 156 5.00 10.71 -14.06
N ALA A 157 4.21 11.47 -14.81
CA ALA A 157 4.31 12.92 -14.89
C ALA A 157 3.99 13.58 -13.54
N TYR A 158 2.89 13.18 -12.89
CA TYR A 158 2.55 13.69 -11.57
C TYR A 158 3.60 13.32 -10.50
N HIS A 159 4.10 12.08 -10.48
CA HIS A 159 5.16 11.69 -9.54
C HIS A 159 6.44 12.48 -9.75
N ALA A 160 6.76 12.86 -11.00
CA ALA A 160 7.91 13.70 -11.30
C ALA A 160 7.83 15.06 -10.62
N LEU A 161 6.64 15.67 -10.49
CA LEU A 161 6.45 16.94 -9.78
C LEU A 161 6.86 16.83 -8.31
N PHE A 162 6.47 15.74 -7.64
CA PHE A 162 6.87 15.49 -6.25
C PHE A 162 8.38 15.24 -6.12
N LYS A 163 8.95 14.45 -7.03
CA LYS A 163 10.39 14.15 -7.06
C LYS A 163 11.24 15.42 -7.28
N GLN A 164 10.77 16.29 -8.15
CA GLN A 164 11.44 17.56 -8.49
C GLN A 164 11.16 18.68 -7.47
N ARG A 165 10.37 18.39 -6.41
CA ARG A 165 9.93 19.39 -5.42
C ARG A 165 9.16 20.56 -6.02
N ALA A 166 8.49 20.35 -7.14
CA ALA A 166 7.65 21.36 -7.79
C ALA A 166 6.29 21.54 -7.10
N VAL A 167 5.95 20.65 -6.16
CA VAL A 167 4.74 20.73 -5.34
C VAL A 167 5.06 21.47 -4.04
N HIS A 168 4.41 22.60 -3.81
CA HIS A 168 4.48 23.29 -2.53
C HIS A 168 3.56 22.60 -1.51
N LYS A 169 4.11 22.24 -0.34
CA LYS A 169 3.36 21.57 0.75
C LYS A 169 3.51 22.37 2.04
N GLN A 170 2.38 22.63 2.69
CA GLN A 170 2.33 23.27 4.00
C GLN A 170 1.66 22.33 4.98
N TYR A 171 2.20 22.26 6.18
CA TYR A 171 1.67 21.45 7.27
C TYR A 171 1.54 22.29 8.53
N GLU A 172 0.53 21.96 9.32
CA GLU A 172 0.37 22.48 10.67
C GLU A 172 0.46 21.32 11.65
N ALA A 173 1.11 21.56 12.79
CA ALA A 173 1.25 20.56 13.85
C ALA A 173 0.99 21.18 15.21
N ILE A 174 0.32 20.42 16.08
CA ILE A 174 0.12 20.80 17.48
C ILE A 174 1.10 19.99 18.33
N ALA A 175 1.92 20.67 19.10
CA ALA A 175 2.87 20.07 20.01
C ALA A 175 2.85 20.79 21.38
N PRO A 176 3.27 20.13 22.46
CA PRO A 176 3.48 20.81 23.74
C PRO A 176 4.46 21.97 23.57
N TRP A 177 4.10 23.13 24.11
CA TRP A 177 4.98 24.28 24.05
C TRP A 177 6.27 24.05 24.83
N ARG A 178 7.39 24.39 24.22
CA ARG A 178 8.71 24.42 24.84
C ARG A 178 9.35 25.76 24.54
N GLY A 179 9.73 26.48 25.61
CA GLY A 179 10.31 27.81 25.47
C GLY A 179 11.74 27.84 24.87
N ASP A 180 12.35 26.66 24.67
CA ASP A 180 13.69 26.45 24.12
C ASP A 180 13.68 26.00 22.64
N LEU A 181 12.54 26.04 21.98
CA LEU A 181 12.46 25.67 20.57
C LEU A 181 13.10 26.76 19.71
N PRO A 182 13.97 26.40 18.77
CA PRO A 182 14.52 27.35 17.81
C PRO A 182 13.46 27.79 16.79
N ASP A 183 13.53 29.04 16.33
CA ASP A 183 12.64 29.53 15.26
C ASP A 183 12.77 28.76 13.96
N VAL A 184 13.96 28.20 13.71
CA VAL A 184 14.24 27.36 12.54
C VAL A 184 14.93 26.09 13.00
N TYR A 185 14.29 24.96 12.76
CA TYR A 185 14.89 23.64 12.95
C TYR A 185 15.26 23.02 11.60
N ARG A 186 16.51 22.55 11.48
CA ARG A 186 16.99 21.88 10.29
C ARG A 186 17.60 20.55 10.65
N SER A 187 17.14 19.50 9.99
CA SER A 187 17.69 18.16 10.18
C SER A 187 17.67 17.40 8.86
N GLN A 188 18.41 16.31 8.85
CA GLN A 188 18.41 15.37 7.74
C GLN A 188 17.92 14.01 8.22
N ILE A 189 17.00 13.42 7.46
CA ILE A 189 16.54 12.05 7.70
C ILE A 189 17.42 11.11 6.89
N VAL A 190 18.15 10.24 7.57
CA VAL A 190 19.05 9.25 6.95
C VAL A 190 18.60 7.82 7.28
N PRO A 191 18.95 6.81 6.45
CA PRO A 191 18.69 5.42 6.79
C PRO A 191 19.27 5.06 8.15
N GLY A 192 18.52 4.27 8.92
CA GLY A 192 18.89 3.75 10.23
C GLY A 192 18.93 2.23 10.26
N GLU A 193 19.21 1.67 11.44
CA GLU A 193 19.14 0.24 11.69
C GLU A 193 17.87 -0.10 12.52
N PRO A 194 17.14 -1.19 12.20
CA PRO A 194 17.25 -2.01 10.99
C PRO A 194 16.83 -1.26 9.72
N PHE A 195 17.15 -1.77 8.54
CA PHE A 195 17.04 -1.14 7.22
C PHE A 195 15.73 -0.40 6.88
N PHE A 196 14.65 -0.70 7.58
CA PHE A 196 13.34 -0.04 7.38
C PHE A 196 13.11 1.15 8.34
N ARG A 197 14.06 1.47 9.20
CA ARG A 197 14.02 2.64 10.07
C ARG A 197 14.83 3.79 9.46
N TYR A 198 14.45 4.98 9.88
CA TYR A 198 15.18 6.19 9.58
C TYR A 198 15.55 6.88 10.90
N LYS A 199 16.62 7.61 10.91
CA LYS A 199 17.02 8.44 12.03
C LYS A 199 17.29 9.87 11.57
N GLU A 200 17.12 10.79 12.47
CA GLU A 200 17.41 12.19 12.29
C GLU A 200 18.86 12.48 12.67
N THR A 201 19.53 13.36 11.89
CA THR A 201 20.90 13.82 12.13
C THR A 201 21.00 15.32 11.91
#